data_5954153a5c25518124115e07d9efa979
#
_entry.id   5954153a5c25518124115e07d9efa979
#
_cell.length_a   1.000
_cell.length_b   1.000
_cell.length_c   1.000
_cell.angle_alpha   90.00
_cell.angle_beta   90.00
_cell.angle_gamma   90.00
#
_symmetry.space_group_name_H-M   'P 1'
#
loop_
_entity.id
_entity.type
_entity.pdbx_description
1 polymer ?
#
loop_
_entity_poly.entity_id
_entity_poly.type
_entity_poly.pdbx_seq_one_letter_code
_entity_poly.pdbx_strand_id
1 'polypeptide(L)'
;ADEAAACAPAVLPLGGGQRLLLFAWTTPDSGVPLAWAAEGHAGGVAVLPRLDERATQVVARQVQAARRPGDLVVVSLHWGGNWVDLVPSEQRRFARRLVELGVADVVHGHSAHHPLPIEVHGGRPILYGCGDLINDYEGIGPRGRLRSDLGCLYALTLARGDHRLQRLAIVPFQLRRFRLGHPSPAAEQWLERLLDEGCRSLGTSLERAGLDGWQLRWR
;
A
#
# COMPACT_ATOMS: atom_id res chain seq x y z
N ALA A 1 -13.03 5.54 17.33
CA ALA A 1 -14.12 4.82 16.70
C ALA A 1 -14.37 3.54 17.49
N ASP A 2 -15.64 3.11 17.65
CA ASP A 2 -15.96 1.78 18.14
C ASP A 2 -15.57 0.71 17.10
N GLU A 3 -15.73 -0.57 17.43
CA GLU A 3 -15.34 -1.66 16.54
C GLU A 3 -16.04 -1.58 15.16
N ALA A 4 -17.33 -1.29 15.14
CA ALA A 4 -18.10 -1.19 13.90
C ALA A 4 -17.59 -0.03 13.01
N ALA A 5 -17.32 1.13 13.60
CA ALA A 5 -16.80 2.29 12.88
C ALA A 5 -15.32 2.11 12.47
N ALA A 6 -14.51 1.42 13.29
CA ALA A 6 -13.11 1.12 12.96
C ALA A 6 -12.99 0.17 11.76
N CYS A 7 -13.93 -0.77 11.62
CA CYS A 7 -13.98 -1.72 10.52
C CYS A 7 -14.76 -1.24 9.29
N ALA A 8 -15.48 -0.12 9.39
CA ALA A 8 -16.24 0.44 8.26
C ALA A 8 -15.29 1.10 7.24
N PRO A 9 -15.61 1.03 5.93
CA PRO A 9 -14.81 1.72 4.92
C PRO A 9 -15.08 3.23 4.91
N ALA A 10 -14.05 4.00 4.57
CA ALA A 10 -14.28 5.32 4.01
C ALA A 10 -14.86 5.16 2.59
N VAL A 11 -15.93 5.88 2.31
CA VAL A 11 -16.64 5.82 1.03
C VAL A 11 -16.42 7.11 0.26
N LEU A 12 -15.72 7.01 -0.87
CA LEU A 12 -15.47 8.16 -1.75
C LEU A 12 -16.28 8.01 -3.06
N PRO A 13 -17.07 9.01 -3.45
CA PRO A 13 -17.77 8.96 -4.73
C PRO A 13 -16.76 9.09 -5.88
N LEU A 14 -16.88 8.20 -6.87
CA LEU A 14 -16.23 8.30 -8.16
C LEU A 14 -17.27 8.75 -9.20
N GLY A 15 -16.82 9.36 -10.28
CA GLY A 15 -17.75 9.79 -11.35
C GLY A 15 -18.60 8.62 -11.89
N GLY A 16 -19.84 8.91 -12.35
CA GLY A 16 -20.72 7.92 -12.96
C GLY A 16 -21.40 6.95 -11.97
N GLY A 17 -21.57 7.37 -10.71
CA GLY A 17 -22.27 6.56 -9.69
C GLY A 17 -21.41 5.44 -9.06
N GLN A 18 -20.16 5.31 -9.46
CA GLN A 18 -19.22 4.39 -8.82
C GLN A 18 -18.73 4.93 -7.48
N ARG A 19 -18.34 4.03 -6.57
CA ARG A 19 -17.75 4.37 -5.27
C ARG A 19 -16.39 3.69 -5.14
N LEU A 20 -15.48 4.35 -4.43
CA LEU A 20 -14.29 3.74 -3.88
C LEU A 20 -14.56 3.44 -2.39
N LEU A 21 -14.37 2.21 -1.99
CA LEU A 21 -14.39 1.77 -0.60
C LEU A 21 -12.95 1.59 -0.12
N LEU A 22 -12.53 2.40 0.83
CA LEU A 22 -11.21 2.30 1.44
C LEU A 22 -11.35 1.68 2.83
N PHE A 23 -10.93 0.46 2.97
CA PHE A 23 -10.81 -0.23 4.25
C PHE A 23 -9.39 -0.11 4.78
N ALA A 24 -9.23 -0.01 6.10
CA ALA A 24 -7.93 0.10 6.74
C ALA A 24 -7.80 -0.85 7.93
N TRP A 25 -6.70 -1.59 7.98
CA TRP A 25 -6.31 -2.42 9.12
C TRP A 25 -4.84 -2.20 9.47
N THR A 26 -4.52 -2.55 10.71
CA THR A 26 -3.12 -2.60 11.16
C THR A 26 -2.77 -3.99 11.70
N THR A 27 -1.47 -4.26 11.80
CA THR A 27 -0.92 -5.47 12.40
C THR A 27 0.03 -5.11 13.54
N PRO A 28 0.21 -5.97 14.56
CA PRO A 28 1.08 -5.67 15.70
C PRO A 28 2.56 -5.47 15.35
N ASP A 29 3.03 -6.11 14.29
CA ASP A 29 4.41 -5.99 13.81
C ASP A 29 4.74 -4.61 13.20
N SER A 30 3.71 -3.77 12.94
CA SER A 30 3.87 -2.35 12.60
C SER A 30 4.10 -1.44 13.79
N GLY A 31 4.18 -2.00 15.01
CA GLY A 31 4.33 -1.25 16.24
C GLY A 31 3.02 -0.82 16.91
N VAL A 32 1.86 -1.23 16.38
CA VAL A 32 0.55 -0.95 16.98
C VAL A 32 0.21 -2.04 18.00
N PRO A 33 0.08 -1.71 19.31
CA PRO A 33 -0.25 -2.70 20.34
C PRO A 33 -1.63 -3.32 20.13
N LEU A 34 -1.79 -4.60 20.40
CA LEU A 34 -3.10 -5.27 20.36
C LEU A 34 -4.15 -4.59 21.27
N ALA A 35 -3.71 -3.98 22.37
CA ALA A 35 -4.59 -3.24 23.27
C ALA A 35 -5.22 -1.98 22.64
N TRP A 36 -4.78 -1.57 21.45
CA TRP A 36 -5.40 -0.47 20.70
C TRP A 36 -6.52 -0.95 19.78
N ALA A 37 -6.79 -2.27 19.74
CA ALA A 37 -7.91 -2.79 18.97
C ALA A 37 -9.24 -2.21 19.48
N ALA A 38 -10.08 -1.80 18.56
CA ALA A 38 -11.46 -1.46 18.89
C ALA A 38 -12.22 -2.74 19.21
N GLU A 39 -12.90 -2.76 20.36
CA GLU A 39 -13.69 -3.89 20.83
C GLU A 39 -15.07 -3.43 21.33
N GLY A 40 -16.13 -3.93 20.70
CA GLY A 40 -17.50 -3.54 21.02
C GLY A 40 -17.68 -2.02 20.94
N HIS A 41 -17.96 -1.37 22.07
CA HIS A 41 -18.09 0.09 22.18
C HIS A 41 -16.79 0.81 22.57
N ALA A 42 -15.72 0.09 22.89
CA ALA A 42 -14.44 0.70 23.21
C ALA A 42 -13.79 1.26 21.94
N GLY A 43 -13.32 2.50 22.04
CA GLY A 43 -12.63 3.18 20.94
C GLY A 43 -11.28 2.56 20.61
N GLY A 44 -10.95 2.48 19.31
CA GLY A 44 -9.67 1.93 18.88
C GLY A 44 -9.53 1.93 17.37
N VAL A 45 -8.65 1.05 16.88
CA VAL A 45 -8.38 0.82 15.46
C VAL A 45 -8.66 -0.63 15.07
N ALA A 46 -8.90 -0.88 13.79
CA ALA A 46 -9.08 -2.24 13.29
C ALA A 46 -7.74 -2.97 13.23
N VAL A 47 -7.57 -4.01 14.05
CA VAL A 47 -6.33 -4.78 14.15
C VAL A 47 -6.53 -6.19 13.61
N LEU A 48 -5.61 -6.64 12.77
CA LEU A 48 -5.44 -8.03 12.38
C LEU A 48 -4.28 -8.61 13.20
N PRO A 49 -4.54 -9.47 14.18
CA PRO A 49 -3.48 -10.00 15.05
C PRO A 49 -2.41 -10.80 14.30
N ARG A 50 -2.79 -11.41 13.16
CA ARG A 50 -1.92 -12.18 12.27
C ARG A 50 -2.43 -12.08 10.84
N LEU A 51 -1.54 -12.27 9.85
CA LEU A 51 -1.89 -12.30 8.43
C LEU A 51 -2.15 -13.75 7.96
N ASP A 52 -3.18 -14.39 8.52
CA ASP A 52 -3.57 -15.77 8.26
C ASP A 52 -4.93 -15.88 7.53
N GLU A 53 -5.40 -17.10 7.33
CA GLU A 53 -6.70 -17.34 6.67
C GLU A 53 -7.88 -16.77 7.50
N ARG A 54 -7.78 -16.75 8.82
CA ARG A 54 -8.81 -16.15 9.69
C ARG A 54 -8.89 -14.63 9.45
N ALA A 55 -7.75 -13.96 9.36
CA ALA A 55 -7.69 -12.53 9.02
C ALA A 55 -8.27 -12.27 7.62
N THR A 56 -7.93 -13.12 6.64
CA THR A 56 -8.51 -13.05 5.30
C THR A 56 -10.02 -13.11 5.32
N GLN A 57 -10.59 -14.03 6.09
CA GLN A 57 -12.04 -14.17 6.25
C GLN A 57 -12.68 -12.98 6.96
N VAL A 58 -12.00 -12.37 7.95
CA VAL A 58 -12.46 -11.13 8.60
C VAL A 58 -12.58 -10.02 7.58
N VAL A 59 -11.50 -9.75 6.82
CA VAL A 59 -11.49 -8.73 5.76
C VAL A 59 -12.57 -9.00 4.72
N ALA A 60 -12.67 -10.26 4.25
CA ALA A 60 -13.65 -10.64 3.23
C ALA A 60 -15.09 -10.38 3.68
N ARG A 61 -15.45 -10.74 4.91
CA ARG A 61 -16.79 -10.48 5.46
C ARG A 61 -17.11 -8.99 5.54
N GLN A 62 -16.17 -8.17 6.01
CA GLN A 62 -16.37 -6.71 6.10
C GLN A 62 -16.55 -6.09 4.73
N VAL A 63 -15.71 -6.48 3.76
CA VAL A 63 -15.83 -5.99 2.38
C VAL A 63 -17.17 -6.42 1.77
N GLN A 64 -17.55 -7.70 1.88
CA GLN A 64 -18.82 -8.22 1.34
C GLN A 64 -20.05 -7.53 1.93
N ALA A 65 -20.02 -7.19 3.21
CA ALA A 65 -21.12 -6.49 3.88
C ALA A 65 -21.35 -5.06 3.35
N ALA A 66 -20.31 -4.39 2.86
CA ALA A 66 -20.38 -2.99 2.41
C ALA A 66 -20.41 -2.83 0.89
N ARG A 67 -19.83 -3.78 0.14
CA ARG A 67 -19.60 -3.71 -1.31
C ARG A 67 -20.89 -3.87 -2.10
N ARG A 68 -21.05 -3.02 -3.12
CA ARG A 68 -22.08 -3.13 -4.17
C ARG A 68 -21.42 -3.45 -5.50
N PRO A 69 -22.16 -3.98 -6.48
CA PRO A 69 -21.64 -4.15 -7.85
C PRO A 69 -21.07 -2.85 -8.40
N GLY A 70 -19.86 -2.90 -8.95
CA GLY A 70 -19.15 -1.75 -9.51
C GLY A 70 -18.32 -0.93 -8.51
N ASP A 71 -18.35 -1.23 -7.21
CA ASP A 71 -17.49 -0.57 -6.24
C ASP A 71 -16.03 -0.99 -6.41
N LEU A 72 -15.13 -0.01 -6.41
CA LEU A 72 -13.68 -0.22 -6.33
C LEU A 72 -13.27 -0.39 -4.85
N VAL A 73 -12.60 -1.47 -4.54
CA VAL A 73 -12.16 -1.76 -3.16
C VAL A 73 -10.66 -1.60 -3.02
N VAL A 74 -10.24 -0.71 -2.13
CA VAL A 74 -8.86 -0.54 -1.68
C VAL A 74 -8.74 -1.08 -0.26
N VAL A 75 -7.83 -2.02 -0.05
CA VAL A 75 -7.46 -2.53 1.27
C VAL A 75 -6.13 -1.89 1.67
N SER A 76 -6.17 -1.01 2.66
CA SER A 76 -5.01 -0.31 3.20
C SER A 76 -4.50 -1.01 4.46
N LEU A 77 -3.22 -1.34 4.49
CA LEU A 77 -2.60 -2.16 5.52
C LEU A 77 -1.39 -1.45 6.13
N HIS A 78 -1.51 -1.09 7.41
CA HIS A 78 -0.40 -0.65 8.23
C HIS A 78 0.29 -1.88 8.82
N TRP A 79 1.29 -2.40 8.16
CA TRP A 79 1.88 -3.72 8.43
C TRP A 79 3.40 -3.77 8.31
N GLY A 80 4.02 -4.64 9.09
CA GLY A 80 5.45 -4.85 9.06
C GLY A 80 6.27 -3.74 9.72
N GLY A 81 7.56 -3.94 9.78
CA GLY A 81 8.48 -3.00 10.41
C GLY A 81 8.76 -1.75 9.58
N ASN A 82 9.18 -0.69 10.26
CA ASN A 82 9.49 0.62 9.65
C ASN A 82 10.63 0.56 8.63
N TRP A 83 11.57 -0.35 8.81
CA TRP A 83 12.80 -0.46 8.00
C TRP A 83 13.03 -1.92 7.62
N VAL A 84 12.45 -2.33 6.51
CA VAL A 84 12.55 -3.70 6.02
C VAL A 84 13.18 -3.73 4.63
N ASP A 85 14.10 -4.65 4.41
CA ASP A 85 14.80 -4.79 3.12
C ASP A 85 14.00 -5.62 2.11
N LEU A 86 13.17 -6.53 2.59
CA LEU A 86 12.42 -7.49 1.77
C LEU A 86 10.97 -7.56 2.24
N VAL A 87 10.08 -7.77 1.29
CA VAL A 87 8.66 -8.02 1.59
C VAL A 87 8.51 -9.40 2.25
N PRO A 88 7.98 -9.48 3.48
CA PRO A 88 7.75 -10.74 4.17
C PRO A 88 6.83 -11.70 3.40
N SER A 89 7.15 -12.99 3.43
CA SER A 89 6.36 -13.99 2.69
C SER A 89 4.90 -14.08 3.16
N GLU A 90 4.62 -13.79 4.42
CA GLU A 90 3.25 -13.76 4.96
C GLU A 90 2.45 -12.59 4.41
N GLN A 91 3.04 -11.40 4.29
CA GLN A 91 2.38 -10.25 3.65
C GLN A 91 2.06 -10.56 2.18
N ARG A 92 2.99 -11.19 1.46
CA ARG A 92 2.77 -11.61 0.07
C ARG A 92 1.62 -12.61 -0.04
N ARG A 93 1.60 -13.64 0.79
CA ARG A 93 0.51 -14.64 0.78
C ARG A 93 -0.83 -14.01 1.09
N PHE A 94 -0.89 -13.18 2.13
CA PHE A 94 -2.10 -12.51 2.56
C PHE A 94 -2.65 -11.57 1.47
N ALA A 95 -1.82 -10.68 0.91
CA ALA A 95 -2.22 -9.76 -0.14
C ALA A 95 -2.72 -10.49 -1.39
N ARG A 96 -1.99 -11.50 -1.86
CA ARG A 96 -2.42 -12.33 -2.99
C ARG A 96 -3.76 -13.02 -2.71
N ARG A 97 -3.94 -13.54 -1.51
CA ARG A 97 -5.18 -14.20 -1.13
C ARG A 97 -6.39 -13.27 -1.16
N LEU A 98 -6.24 -12.01 -0.70
CA LEU A 98 -7.29 -10.99 -0.82
C LEU A 98 -7.66 -10.70 -2.29
N VAL A 99 -6.67 -10.66 -3.17
CA VAL A 99 -6.88 -10.48 -4.61
C VAL A 99 -7.57 -11.70 -5.24
N GLU A 100 -7.09 -12.90 -4.97
CA GLU A 100 -7.63 -14.17 -5.50
C GLU A 100 -9.09 -14.38 -5.13
N LEU A 101 -9.49 -13.97 -3.94
CA LEU A 101 -10.88 -14.02 -3.48
C LEU A 101 -11.74 -12.86 -4.01
N GLY A 102 -11.17 -11.96 -4.81
CA GLY A 102 -11.86 -10.77 -5.30
C GLY A 102 -12.25 -9.79 -4.20
N VAL A 103 -11.60 -9.84 -3.05
CA VAL A 103 -11.85 -8.97 -1.89
C VAL A 103 -11.24 -7.59 -2.11
N ALA A 104 -10.01 -7.52 -2.67
CA ALA A 104 -9.31 -6.29 -2.94
C ALA A 104 -9.08 -6.08 -4.44
N ASP A 105 -9.39 -4.89 -4.93
CA ASP A 105 -9.00 -4.43 -6.26
C ASP A 105 -7.61 -3.77 -6.23
N VAL A 106 -7.25 -3.17 -5.10
CA VAL A 106 -5.92 -2.61 -4.81
C VAL A 106 -5.54 -2.96 -3.38
N VAL A 107 -4.32 -3.45 -3.16
CA VAL A 107 -3.73 -3.55 -1.83
C VAL A 107 -2.71 -2.42 -1.68
N HIS A 108 -2.90 -1.58 -0.64
CA HIS A 108 -2.08 -0.45 -0.31
C HIS A 108 -1.40 -0.68 1.03
N GLY A 109 -0.11 -1.04 0.99
CA GLY A 109 0.71 -1.26 2.19
C GLY A 109 1.44 0.01 2.62
N HIS A 110 1.57 0.19 3.92
CA HIS A 110 2.36 1.23 4.55
C HIS A 110 2.86 0.77 5.94
N SER A 111 3.57 1.56 6.67
CA SER A 111 4.38 1.36 7.87
C SER A 111 5.88 1.49 7.55
N ALA A 112 6.38 0.85 6.50
CA ALA A 112 7.74 1.12 6.05
C ALA A 112 7.89 2.59 5.62
N HIS A 113 8.88 3.27 6.20
CA HIS A 113 9.17 4.68 5.92
C HIS A 113 9.99 4.87 4.63
N HIS A 114 9.94 3.92 3.74
CA HIS A 114 10.57 3.94 2.42
C HIS A 114 9.74 3.10 1.43
N PRO A 115 9.84 3.39 0.12
CA PRO A 115 9.15 2.61 -0.89
C PRO A 115 9.59 1.15 -0.91
N LEU A 116 8.62 0.23 -0.94
CA LEU A 116 8.81 -1.21 -1.13
C LEU A 116 8.39 -1.64 -2.54
N PRO A 117 8.81 -2.82 -2.98
CA PRO A 117 8.43 -3.36 -4.29
C PRO A 117 6.92 -3.42 -4.53
N ILE A 118 6.55 -3.44 -5.81
CA ILE A 118 5.18 -3.52 -6.28
C ILE A 118 4.99 -4.81 -7.04
N GLU A 119 3.90 -5.51 -6.76
CA GLU A 119 3.48 -6.70 -7.48
C GLU A 119 2.18 -6.44 -8.24
N VAL A 120 1.99 -7.12 -9.38
CA VAL A 120 0.69 -7.23 -10.05
C VAL A 120 0.27 -8.68 -10.05
N HIS A 121 -0.74 -9.02 -9.22
CA HIS A 121 -1.25 -10.37 -9.07
C HIS A 121 -2.68 -10.47 -9.61
N GLY A 122 -2.94 -11.41 -10.51
CA GLY A 122 -4.27 -11.52 -11.13
C GLY A 122 -4.74 -10.24 -11.84
N GLY A 123 -3.81 -9.37 -12.26
CA GLY A 123 -4.12 -8.07 -12.86
C GLY A 123 -4.45 -6.96 -11.84
N ARG A 124 -4.24 -7.20 -10.54
CA ARG A 124 -4.47 -6.24 -9.44
C ARG A 124 -3.15 -5.77 -8.86
N PRO A 125 -2.99 -4.47 -8.58
CA PRO A 125 -1.78 -3.94 -7.98
C PRO A 125 -1.73 -4.23 -6.47
N ILE A 126 -0.56 -4.65 -6.01
CA ILE A 126 -0.20 -4.79 -4.60
C ILE A 126 1.03 -3.91 -4.36
N LEU A 127 0.84 -2.81 -3.66
CA LEU A 127 1.90 -1.93 -3.21
C LEU A 127 2.24 -2.33 -1.77
N TYR A 128 3.38 -2.98 -1.56
CA TYR A 128 3.73 -3.52 -0.24
C TYR A 128 4.13 -2.46 0.77
N GLY A 129 4.65 -1.31 0.31
CA GLY A 129 4.96 -0.15 1.11
C GLY A 129 5.11 1.08 0.24
N CYS A 130 4.29 2.10 0.48
CA CYS A 130 4.33 3.32 -0.31
C CYS A 130 5.37 4.34 0.19
N GLY A 131 5.97 4.09 1.36
CA GLY A 131 6.82 5.06 2.03
C GLY A 131 6.05 6.25 2.57
N ASP A 132 6.77 7.26 3.00
CA ASP A 132 6.19 8.51 3.50
C ASP A 132 5.95 9.49 2.35
N LEU A 133 5.02 10.41 2.55
CA LEU A 133 4.86 11.58 1.69
C LEU A 133 5.56 12.78 2.37
N ILE A 134 4.83 13.66 3.02
CA ILE A 134 5.39 14.71 3.88
C ILE A 134 5.27 14.25 5.32
N ASN A 135 6.38 14.28 6.04
CA ASN A 135 6.44 13.96 7.46
C ASN A 135 7.37 14.93 8.17
N ASP A 136 7.42 14.84 9.51
CA ASP A 136 8.29 15.60 10.38
C ASP A 136 9.51 14.79 10.89
N TYR A 137 9.83 13.69 10.21
CA TYR A 137 10.96 12.81 10.54
C TYR A 137 12.29 13.29 9.93
N GLU A 138 12.35 14.52 9.47
CA GLU A 138 13.58 15.10 8.95
C GLU A 138 14.64 15.14 10.05
N GLY A 139 15.74 14.46 9.84
CA GLY A 139 16.79 14.28 10.85
C GLY A 139 16.83 12.87 11.46
N ILE A 140 15.84 12.03 11.22
CA ILE A 140 15.98 10.59 11.44
C ILE A 140 16.88 10.08 10.33
N GLY A 141 18.15 9.91 10.63
CA GLY A 141 19.16 9.50 9.67
C GLY A 141 18.89 8.14 9.02
N PRO A 142 19.54 7.85 7.89
CA PRO A 142 19.38 6.57 7.21
C PRO A 142 19.69 5.42 8.15
N ARG A 143 18.87 4.36 8.11
CA ARG A 143 19.12 3.12 8.83
C ARG A 143 19.68 2.09 7.86
N GLY A 144 20.97 1.81 8.01
CA GLY A 144 21.69 0.95 7.08
C GLY A 144 21.75 1.57 5.68
N ARG A 145 21.29 0.81 4.67
CA ARG A 145 21.23 1.26 3.27
C ARG A 145 19.95 2.01 2.90
N LEU A 146 18.95 2.07 3.80
CA LEU A 146 17.63 2.65 3.49
C LEU A 146 17.63 4.17 3.75
N ARG A 147 16.83 4.89 2.98
CA ARG A 147 16.73 6.35 3.01
C ARG A 147 15.30 6.78 3.30
N SER A 148 15.11 7.54 4.39
CA SER A 148 13.82 8.11 4.81
C SER A 148 13.46 9.40 4.08
N ASP A 149 14.43 10.01 3.38
CA ASP A 149 14.22 11.27 2.66
C ASP A 149 13.72 11.06 1.21
N LEU A 150 13.55 9.81 0.77
CA LEU A 150 13.05 9.48 -0.56
C LEU A 150 11.72 8.76 -0.50
N GLY A 151 10.80 9.21 -1.32
CA GLY A 151 9.46 8.63 -1.46
C GLY A 151 8.98 8.62 -2.91
N CYS A 152 7.79 8.09 -3.11
CA CYS A 152 7.13 8.02 -4.41
C CYS A 152 5.66 8.38 -4.32
N LEU A 153 5.17 9.09 -5.34
CA LEU A 153 3.75 9.19 -5.63
C LEU A 153 3.38 8.11 -6.64
N TYR A 154 2.29 7.41 -6.40
CA TYR A 154 1.80 6.34 -7.26
C TYR A 154 0.47 6.74 -7.90
N ALA A 155 0.43 6.78 -9.23
CA ALA A 155 -0.77 7.07 -9.99
C ALA A 155 -1.23 5.82 -10.75
N LEU A 156 -2.40 5.29 -10.36
CA LEU A 156 -2.97 4.07 -10.91
C LEU A 156 -4.09 4.40 -11.88
N THR A 157 -4.08 3.76 -13.05
CA THR A 157 -5.21 3.73 -13.97
C THR A 157 -5.78 2.32 -13.97
N LEU A 158 -7.05 2.19 -13.61
CA LEU A 158 -7.77 0.92 -13.56
C LEU A 158 -8.85 0.88 -14.63
N ALA A 159 -9.10 -0.28 -15.20
CA ALA A 159 -10.21 -0.49 -16.11
C ALA A 159 -11.56 -0.33 -15.38
N ARG A 160 -12.53 0.34 -16.00
CA ARG A 160 -13.83 0.64 -15.36
C ARG A 160 -14.67 -0.59 -15.03
N GLY A 161 -14.61 -1.63 -15.83
CA GLY A 161 -15.51 -2.79 -15.67
C GLY A 161 -15.04 -3.78 -14.62
N ASP A 162 -13.78 -4.19 -14.74
CA ASP A 162 -13.20 -5.26 -13.95
C ASP A 162 -12.09 -4.79 -13.00
N HIS A 163 -11.81 -3.50 -12.92
CA HIS A 163 -10.80 -2.84 -12.09
C HIS A 163 -9.36 -3.40 -12.27
N ARG A 164 -9.07 -4.02 -13.42
CA ARG A 164 -7.69 -4.47 -13.69
C ARG A 164 -6.78 -3.27 -13.91
N LEU A 165 -5.54 -3.40 -13.45
CA LEU A 165 -4.52 -2.38 -13.64
C LEU A 165 -4.19 -2.24 -15.13
N GLN A 166 -4.31 -1.02 -15.66
CA GLN A 166 -3.93 -0.65 -17.01
C GLN A 166 -2.61 0.11 -17.06
N ARG A 167 -2.37 0.93 -16.04
CA ARG A 167 -1.15 1.73 -15.92
C ARG A 167 -0.86 2.02 -14.44
N LEU A 168 0.42 2.01 -14.09
CA LEU A 168 0.91 2.52 -12.82
C LEU A 168 2.14 3.39 -13.09
N ALA A 169 1.98 4.70 -12.87
CA ALA A 169 3.07 5.66 -12.94
C ALA A 169 3.62 5.91 -11.54
N ILE A 170 4.92 6.08 -11.44
CA ILE A 170 5.65 6.28 -10.18
C ILE A 170 6.47 7.56 -10.33
N VAL A 171 6.19 8.55 -9.50
CA VAL A 171 6.92 9.83 -9.50
C VAL A 171 7.77 9.89 -8.22
N PRO A 172 9.10 9.82 -8.33
CA PRO A 172 9.98 9.93 -7.18
C PRO A 172 10.04 11.36 -6.67
N PHE A 173 10.19 11.51 -5.37
CA PHE A 173 10.46 12.80 -4.74
C PHE A 173 11.49 12.66 -3.61
N GLN A 174 12.04 13.80 -3.23
CA GLN A 174 12.92 13.91 -2.07
C GLN A 174 12.35 14.92 -1.08
N LEU A 175 12.23 14.51 0.17
CA LEU A 175 11.86 15.39 1.27
C LEU A 175 13.09 16.12 1.80
N ARG A 176 13.06 17.45 1.79
CA ARG A 176 14.11 18.31 2.36
C ARG A 176 13.47 19.53 3.01
N ARG A 177 13.79 19.79 4.26
CA ARG A 177 13.25 20.94 5.02
C ARG A 177 11.73 21.02 4.92
N PHE A 178 11.06 19.90 5.16
CA PHE A 178 9.59 19.75 5.11
C PHE A 178 8.96 20.10 3.75
N ARG A 179 9.72 19.97 2.66
CA ARG A 179 9.23 20.20 1.29
C ARG A 179 9.54 19.02 0.40
N LEU A 180 8.57 18.66 -0.42
CA LEU A 180 8.76 17.71 -1.51
C LEU A 180 9.38 18.43 -2.71
N GLY A 181 10.40 17.83 -3.27
CA GLY A 181 11.07 18.30 -4.47
C GLY A 181 11.57 17.14 -5.31
N HIS A 182 12.07 17.45 -6.50
CA HIS A 182 12.72 16.44 -7.32
C HIS A 182 13.98 15.91 -6.61
N PRO A 183 14.22 14.60 -6.63
CA PRO A 183 15.43 14.03 -6.07
C PRO A 183 16.64 14.46 -6.91
N SER A 184 17.82 14.50 -6.28
CA SER A 184 19.04 14.63 -7.07
C SER A 184 19.22 13.41 -8.00
N PRO A 185 19.92 13.54 -9.15
CA PRO A 185 20.13 12.41 -10.07
C PRO A 185 20.68 11.16 -9.40
N ALA A 186 21.61 11.32 -8.45
CA ALA A 186 22.18 10.20 -7.70
C ALA A 186 21.16 9.56 -6.75
N ALA A 187 20.28 10.35 -6.11
CA ALA A 187 19.24 9.86 -5.24
C ALA A 187 18.14 9.13 -6.03
N GLU A 188 17.75 9.68 -7.18
CA GLU A 188 16.77 9.05 -8.07
C GLU A 188 17.30 7.71 -8.60
N GLN A 189 18.54 7.66 -9.08
CA GLN A 189 19.17 6.42 -9.56
C GLN A 189 19.29 5.36 -8.43
N TRP A 190 19.55 5.79 -7.20
CA TRP A 190 19.59 4.88 -6.07
C TRP A 190 18.22 4.27 -5.82
N LEU A 191 17.16 5.10 -5.80
CA LEU A 191 15.78 4.67 -5.57
C LEU A 191 15.28 3.76 -6.70
N GLU A 192 15.59 4.11 -7.96
CA GLU A 192 15.27 3.30 -9.15
C GLU A 192 15.86 1.89 -9.03
N ARG A 193 17.14 1.78 -8.69
CA ARG A 193 17.80 0.47 -8.54
C ARG A 193 17.16 -0.35 -7.42
N LEU A 194 16.92 0.26 -6.26
CA LEU A 194 16.31 -0.42 -5.12
C LEU A 194 14.92 -0.97 -5.46
N LEU A 195 14.09 -0.14 -6.06
CA LEU A 195 12.72 -0.54 -6.42
C LEU A 195 12.69 -1.54 -7.57
N ASP A 196 13.48 -1.33 -8.63
CA ASP A 196 13.48 -2.21 -9.80
C ASP A 196 14.00 -3.60 -9.45
N GLU A 197 15.07 -3.71 -8.64
CA GLU A 197 15.58 -4.98 -8.13
C GLU A 197 14.50 -5.74 -7.35
N GLY A 198 13.83 -5.07 -6.42
CA GLY A 198 12.75 -5.66 -5.64
C GLY A 198 11.55 -6.04 -6.51
N CYS A 199 11.12 -5.18 -7.43
CA CYS A 199 10.02 -5.42 -8.35
C CYS A 199 10.29 -6.64 -9.25
N ARG A 200 11.52 -6.78 -9.79
CA ARG A 200 11.90 -7.95 -10.60
C ARG A 200 11.74 -9.26 -9.84
N SER A 201 12.01 -9.27 -8.56
CA SER A 201 11.80 -10.46 -7.71
C SER A 201 10.33 -10.86 -7.58
N LEU A 202 9.41 -9.93 -7.89
CA LEU A 202 7.95 -10.11 -7.85
C LEU A 202 7.31 -10.19 -9.25
N GLY A 203 8.12 -10.26 -10.32
CA GLY A 203 7.64 -10.38 -11.70
C GLY A 203 7.20 -9.05 -12.35
N THR A 204 7.57 -7.93 -11.76
CA THR A 204 7.37 -6.58 -12.31
C THR A 204 8.72 -5.88 -12.54
N SER A 205 8.75 -4.75 -13.21
CA SER A 205 9.97 -3.96 -13.42
C SER A 205 9.62 -2.48 -13.65
N LEU A 206 10.60 -1.61 -13.47
CA LEU A 206 10.47 -0.19 -13.76
C LEU A 206 10.99 0.13 -15.15
N GLU A 207 10.29 1.01 -15.84
CA GLU A 207 10.73 1.60 -17.10
C GLU A 207 10.62 3.12 -17.01
N ARG A 208 11.63 3.85 -17.45
CA ARG A 208 11.59 5.31 -17.47
C ARG A 208 10.44 5.82 -18.34
N ALA A 209 9.65 6.74 -17.81
CA ALA A 209 8.49 7.32 -18.46
C ALA A 209 8.60 8.85 -18.47
N GLY A 210 9.28 9.39 -19.46
CA GLY A 210 9.55 10.84 -19.56
C GLY A 210 10.66 11.31 -18.62
N LEU A 211 10.62 12.59 -18.25
CA LEU A 211 11.64 13.23 -17.42
C LEU A 211 11.41 13.03 -15.92
N ASP A 212 10.18 12.70 -15.50
CA ASP A 212 9.74 12.86 -14.11
C ASP A 212 9.39 11.55 -13.38
N GLY A 213 9.81 10.38 -13.89
CA GLY A 213 9.58 9.14 -13.17
C GLY A 213 9.55 7.85 -13.98
N TRP A 214 8.84 6.87 -13.46
CA TRP A 214 8.81 5.51 -14.01
C TRP A 214 7.39 5.02 -14.26
N GLN A 215 7.28 4.06 -15.13
CA GLN A 215 6.09 3.24 -15.33
C GLN A 215 6.39 1.81 -14.91
N LEU A 216 5.50 1.20 -14.13
CA LEU A 216 5.58 -0.21 -13.82
C LEU A 216 5.24 -1.05 -15.06
N ARG A 217 6.04 -2.09 -15.32
CA ARG A 217 5.81 -3.13 -16.31
C ARG A 217 5.56 -4.45 -15.60
N TRP A 218 4.62 -5.23 -16.13
CA TRP A 218 4.29 -6.57 -15.66
C TRP A 218 3.90 -7.45 -16.86
N ARG A 219 3.90 -8.76 -16.68
CA ARG A 219 3.51 -9.77 -17.69
C ARG A 219 2.08 -10.23 -17.49
#